data_ffea8b8636ab7232e565165f55f07cfe
#
_entry.id   ffea8b8636ab7232e565165f55f07cfe
#
_cell.length_a   1.000
_cell.length_b   1.000
_cell.length_c   1.000
_cell.angle_alpha   90.00
_cell.angle_beta   90.00
_cell.angle_gamma   90.00
#
_symmetry.space_group_name_H-M   'P 1'
#
loop_
_entity.id
_entity.type
_entity.pdbx_description
1 polymer ?
#
loop_
_entity_poly.entity_id
_entity_poly.type
_entity_poly.pdbx_seq_one_letter_code
_entity_poly.pdbx_strand_id
1 'polypeptide(L)'
;ARMVVDMSEDTGFDIWCGLDVGKTGHHACALDAAGRKVFDKPLPQDQTRLEDLFRALAEHGRVLMIVDQPNTIGALPIAVARSMDIQVAYLPGLAMRRAADLYPGNAKTDAKDAFVIADAARTMPHTLRRVDAGEETLAELKVLVGFDEDLAAEATRLSNRIRRLLTQIHPALERVVGPRLNTKQGLAVIEQLGGPHGMAAASKSKLLRVITKAYPRNAQAFADAITTALGEQTVIVAGTAAAEQVLPLSLIH
;
A
#
# COMPACT_ATOMS: atom_id res chain seq x y z
N ALA A 1 -7.54 23.18 -10.39
CA ALA A 1 -8.13 23.88 -9.25
C ALA A 1 -9.22 22.94 -8.70
N ARG A 2 -8.99 22.31 -7.54
CA ARG A 2 -9.99 21.51 -6.84
C ARG A 2 -11.05 22.48 -6.29
N MET A 3 -12.25 22.37 -6.77
CA MET A 3 -13.40 23.11 -6.21
C MET A 3 -13.65 22.55 -4.80
N VAL A 4 -13.32 23.34 -3.79
CA VAL A 4 -13.70 23.06 -2.39
C VAL A 4 -15.20 23.33 -2.33
N VAL A 5 -16.02 22.29 -2.31
CA VAL A 5 -17.45 22.43 -2.08
C VAL A 5 -17.62 22.73 -0.61
N ASP A 6 -18.05 23.95 -0.31
CA ASP A 6 -18.30 24.44 1.03
C ASP A 6 -19.49 23.70 1.67
N MET A 7 -19.26 23.02 2.79
CA MET A 7 -20.30 22.31 3.56
C MET A 7 -21.12 23.27 4.44
N SER A 8 -20.81 24.57 4.43
CA SER A 8 -21.48 25.56 5.30
C SER A 8 -22.94 25.81 4.89
N GLU A 9 -23.36 25.43 3.67
CA GLU A 9 -24.75 25.60 3.21
C GLU A 9 -25.68 24.43 3.57
N ASP A 10 -25.19 23.26 3.97
CA ASP A 10 -25.99 22.08 4.33
C ASP A 10 -26.01 21.86 5.86
N THR A 11 -26.69 22.77 6.56
CA THR A 11 -26.77 22.76 8.04
C THR A 11 -27.92 21.89 8.59
N GLY A 12 -28.56 21.10 7.75
CA GLY A 12 -29.76 20.33 8.08
C GLY A 12 -29.51 18.99 8.76
N PHE A 13 -28.41 18.79 9.49
CA PHE A 13 -28.15 17.57 10.26
C PHE A 13 -28.59 17.72 11.70
N ASP A 14 -29.07 16.61 12.29
CA ASP A 14 -29.47 16.50 13.69
C ASP A 14 -28.40 15.77 14.49
N ILE A 15 -27.64 14.85 13.85
CA ILE A 15 -26.65 13.99 14.45
C ILE A 15 -25.33 14.05 13.68
N TRP A 16 -24.23 14.24 14.38
CA TRP A 16 -22.86 14.17 13.88
C TRP A 16 -22.17 12.94 14.46
N CYS A 17 -21.93 11.92 13.63
CA CYS A 17 -21.28 10.68 14.00
C CYS A 17 -19.81 10.69 13.57
N GLY A 18 -18.90 10.97 14.48
CA GLY A 18 -17.46 10.85 14.30
C GLY A 18 -17.02 9.41 14.47
N LEU A 19 -16.27 8.91 13.49
CA LEU A 19 -15.71 7.56 13.50
C LEU A 19 -14.19 7.64 13.42
N ASP A 20 -13.52 7.28 14.53
CA ASP A 20 -12.09 7.01 14.52
C ASP A 20 -11.87 5.60 13.96
N VAL A 21 -11.28 5.53 12.75
CA VAL A 21 -11.17 4.26 12.02
C VAL A 21 -9.86 3.55 12.33
N GLY A 22 -9.98 2.34 12.88
CA GLY A 22 -8.87 1.46 13.19
C GLY A 22 -8.87 0.17 12.38
N LYS A 23 -7.72 -0.48 12.27
CA LYS A 23 -7.51 -1.69 11.46
C LYS A 23 -8.34 -2.89 11.92
N THR A 24 -8.51 -3.06 13.23
CA THR A 24 -9.23 -4.19 13.85
C THR A 24 -10.61 -3.81 14.39
N GLY A 25 -10.88 -2.53 14.50
CA GLY A 25 -12.14 -1.99 14.99
C GLY A 25 -12.07 -0.47 15.01
N HIS A 26 -13.20 0.15 15.21
CA HIS A 26 -13.38 1.58 15.22
C HIS A 26 -13.83 2.05 16.61
N HIS A 27 -13.84 3.35 16.84
CA HIS A 27 -14.61 3.96 17.91
C HIS A 27 -15.60 4.96 17.29
N ALA A 28 -16.87 4.84 17.64
CA ALA A 28 -17.90 5.77 17.17
C ALA A 28 -18.36 6.65 18.32
N CYS A 29 -18.43 7.96 18.07
CA CYS A 29 -19.03 8.94 18.95
C CYS A 29 -20.03 9.77 18.14
N ALA A 30 -21.30 9.81 18.57
CA ALA A 30 -22.33 10.62 17.93
C ALA A 30 -22.84 11.69 18.88
N LEU A 31 -22.96 12.92 18.35
CA LEU A 31 -23.42 14.09 19.08
C LEU A 31 -24.69 14.65 18.47
N ASP A 32 -25.61 15.13 19.32
CA ASP A 32 -26.75 15.94 18.87
C ASP A 32 -26.35 17.42 18.63
N ALA A 33 -27.28 18.23 18.18
CA ALA A 33 -27.05 19.65 17.92
C ALA A 33 -26.58 20.45 19.16
N ALA A 34 -26.94 20.01 20.36
CA ALA A 34 -26.49 20.61 21.63
C ALA A 34 -25.10 20.09 22.08
N GLY A 35 -24.48 19.19 21.34
CA GLY A 35 -23.20 18.57 21.68
C GLY A 35 -23.29 17.47 22.74
N ARG A 36 -24.48 16.97 23.02
CA ARG A 36 -24.67 15.85 23.96
C ARG A 36 -24.40 14.53 23.23
N LYS A 37 -23.68 13.63 23.90
CA LYS A 37 -23.41 12.31 23.38
C LYS A 37 -24.69 11.47 23.33
N VAL A 38 -25.08 11.04 22.14
CA VAL A 38 -26.14 10.05 21.89
C VAL A 38 -25.59 8.64 21.73
N PHE A 39 -24.31 8.54 21.35
CA PHE A 39 -23.57 7.28 21.24
C PHE A 39 -22.09 7.50 21.53
N ASP A 40 -21.41 6.56 22.22
CA ASP A 40 -19.96 6.61 22.48
C ASP A 40 -19.47 5.22 22.85
N LYS A 41 -19.09 4.38 21.85
CA LYS A 41 -18.66 2.98 22.07
C LYS A 41 -17.67 2.52 21.01
N PRO A 42 -16.83 1.54 21.37
CA PRO A 42 -16.09 0.76 20.38
C PRO A 42 -17.04 0.05 19.40
N LEU A 43 -16.62 -0.03 18.14
CA LEU A 43 -17.37 -0.64 17.05
C LEU A 43 -16.45 -1.58 16.26
N PRO A 44 -16.79 -2.87 16.10
CA PRO A 44 -15.99 -3.76 15.28
C PRO A 44 -16.07 -3.38 13.80
N GLN A 45 -15.07 -3.79 13.01
CA GLN A 45 -15.05 -3.66 11.56
C GLN A 45 -15.99 -4.71 10.92
N ASP A 46 -17.29 -4.51 11.10
CA ASP A 46 -18.35 -5.46 10.73
C ASP A 46 -19.55 -4.73 10.15
N GLN A 47 -20.03 -5.17 8.97
CA GLN A 47 -21.12 -4.52 8.26
C GLN A 47 -22.40 -4.44 9.10
N THR A 48 -22.81 -5.55 9.72
CA THR A 48 -24.07 -5.60 10.50
C THR A 48 -24.05 -4.64 11.66
N ARG A 49 -22.91 -4.54 12.35
CA ARG A 49 -22.75 -3.61 13.47
C ARG A 49 -22.75 -2.15 13.05
N LEU A 50 -22.20 -1.87 11.88
CA LEU A 50 -22.27 -0.53 11.28
C LEU A 50 -23.71 -0.18 10.89
N GLU A 51 -24.44 -1.10 10.26
CA GLU A 51 -25.86 -0.90 9.92
C GLU A 51 -26.72 -0.70 11.16
N ASP A 52 -26.52 -1.47 12.22
CA ASP A 52 -27.24 -1.34 13.48
C ASP A 52 -27.00 0.04 14.12
N LEU A 53 -25.74 0.50 14.14
CA LEU A 53 -25.40 1.84 14.60
C LEU A 53 -26.13 2.91 13.79
N PHE A 54 -26.01 2.89 12.48
CA PHE A 54 -26.58 3.92 11.62
C PHE A 54 -28.11 3.93 11.67
N ARG A 55 -28.75 2.76 11.78
CA ARG A 55 -30.21 2.65 11.97
C ARG A 55 -30.63 3.29 13.30
N ALA A 56 -29.92 3.00 14.40
CA ALA A 56 -30.21 3.59 15.69
C ALA A 56 -30.00 5.13 15.70
N LEU A 57 -28.95 5.62 15.02
CA LEU A 57 -28.72 7.06 14.91
C LEU A 57 -29.77 7.77 14.05
N ALA A 58 -30.25 7.12 12.98
CA ALA A 58 -31.28 7.67 12.10
C ALA A 58 -32.64 7.85 12.80
N GLU A 59 -32.91 7.12 13.91
CA GLU A 59 -34.10 7.35 14.76
C GLU A 59 -34.07 8.73 15.45
N HIS A 60 -32.90 9.33 15.60
CA HIS A 60 -32.71 10.65 16.22
C HIS A 60 -32.72 11.80 15.22
N GLY A 61 -32.78 11.53 13.92
CA GLY A 61 -32.82 12.52 12.84
C GLY A 61 -31.82 12.28 11.74
N ARG A 62 -31.53 13.32 10.98
CA ARG A 62 -30.61 13.27 9.83
C ARG A 62 -29.16 13.17 10.30
N VAL A 63 -28.49 12.11 9.89
CA VAL A 63 -27.13 11.78 10.32
C VAL A 63 -26.11 12.28 9.29
N LEU A 64 -25.02 12.91 9.75
CA LEU A 64 -23.78 13.07 9.02
C LEU A 64 -22.74 12.15 9.65
N MET A 65 -22.18 11.22 8.84
CA MET A 65 -21.04 10.41 9.25
C MET A 65 -19.73 11.10 8.88
N ILE A 66 -18.77 11.15 9.80
CA ILE A 66 -17.48 11.77 9.58
C ILE A 66 -16.36 10.79 9.93
N VAL A 67 -15.41 10.63 9.02
CA VAL A 67 -14.18 9.84 9.22
C VAL A 67 -12.94 10.72 9.15
N ASP A 68 -11.85 10.30 9.77
CA ASP A 68 -10.53 10.94 9.62
C ASP A 68 -9.71 10.34 8.47
N GLN A 69 -9.96 9.08 8.10
CA GLN A 69 -9.27 8.34 7.04
C GLN A 69 -10.28 7.69 6.09
N PRO A 70 -10.69 8.37 5.01
CA PRO A 70 -11.68 7.83 4.08
C PRO A 70 -11.17 6.69 3.20
N ASN A 71 -9.85 6.59 3.03
CA ASN A 71 -9.23 5.55 2.19
C ASN A 71 -8.85 4.32 3.03
N THR A 72 -8.77 3.16 2.39
CA THR A 72 -8.36 1.88 3.01
C THR A 72 -9.26 1.42 4.15
N ILE A 73 -8.93 1.74 5.41
CA ILE A 73 -9.63 1.25 6.61
C ILE A 73 -11.04 1.84 6.74
N GLY A 74 -11.25 3.07 6.29
CA GLY A 74 -12.55 3.75 6.30
C GLY A 74 -13.51 3.34 5.19
N ALA A 75 -13.08 2.50 4.23
CA ALA A 75 -13.88 2.17 3.04
C ALA A 75 -15.18 1.43 3.39
N LEU A 76 -15.14 0.42 4.29
CA LEU A 76 -16.33 -0.31 4.68
C LEU A 76 -17.37 0.57 5.39
N PRO A 77 -17.03 1.33 6.45
CA PRO A 77 -18.00 2.26 7.06
C PRO A 77 -18.62 3.25 6.08
N ILE A 78 -17.84 3.78 5.13
CA ILE A 78 -18.33 4.70 4.10
C ILE A 78 -19.33 4.00 3.17
N ALA A 79 -19.01 2.78 2.69
CA ALA A 79 -19.88 2.02 1.83
C ALA A 79 -21.21 1.68 2.51
N VAL A 80 -21.17 1.27 3.78
CA VAL A 80 -22.38 0.98 4.58
C VAL A 80 -23.21 2.24 4.78
N ALA A 81 -22.60 3.35 5.18
CA ALA A 81 -23.34 4.62 5.35
C ALA A 81 -24.03 5.05 4.06
N ARG A 82 -23.35 4.98 2.92
CA ARG A 82 -23.91 5.30 1.60
C ARG A 82 -25.06 4.38 1.19
N SER A 83 -24.96 3.07 1.48
CA SER A 83 -26.04 2.12 1.18
C SER A 83 -27.32 2.40 1.98
N MET A 84 -27.21 3.19 3.06
CA MET A 84 -28.31 3.64 3.92
C MET A 84 -28.68 5.12 3.70
N ASP A 85 -28.23 5.74 2.58
CA ASP A 85 -28.47 7.16 2.24
C ASP A 85 -27.95 8.15 3.28
N ILE A 86 -26.95 7.75 4.10
CA ILE A 86 -26.31 8.61 5.06
C ILE A 86 -25.20 9.40 4.38
N GLN A 87 -25.21 10.72 4.57
CA GLN A 87 -24.16 11.58 4.02
C GLN A 87 -22.83 11.35 4.77
N VAL A 88 -21.76 11.37 3.98
CA VAL A 88 -20.39 11.13 4.49
C VAL A 88 -19.49 12.31 4.20
N ALA A 89 -18.77 12.74 5.21
CA ALA A 89 -17.70 13.72 5.11
C ALA A 89 -16.41 13.16 5.74
N TYR A 90 -15.29 13.79 5.46
CA TYR A 90 -14.06 13.49 6.20
C TYR A 90 -13.42 14.75 6.76
N LEU A 91 -12.78 14.60 7.91
CA LEU A 91 -11.99 15.62 8.56
C LEU A 91 -10.52 15.42 8.20
N PRO A 92 -9.88 16.32 7.40
CA PRO A 92 -8.47 16.18 7.03
C PRO A 92 -7.57 16.07 8.26
N GLY A 93 -6.55 15.19 8.22
CA GLY A 93 -5.68 14.90 9.36
C GLY A 93 -5.00 16.14 10.00
N LEU A 94 -4.69 17.17 9.20
CA LEU A 94 -4.19 18.44 9.76
C LEU A 94 -5.27 19.19 10.56
N ALA A 95 -6.51 19.19 10.06
CA ALA A 95 -7.64 19.82 10.78
C ALA A 95 -7.95 19.03 12.06
N MET A 96 -7.93 17.69 11.98
CA MET A 96 -8.09 16.80 13.13
C MET A 96 -7.06 17.10 14.24
N ARG A 97 -5.78 17.21 13.90
CA ARG A 97 -4.71 17.53 14.86
C ARG A 97 -4.95 18.88 15.54
N ARG A 98 -5.25 19.91 14.75
CA ARG A 98 -5.52 21.26 15.28
C ARG A 98 -6.78 21.29 16.16
N ALA A 99 -7.82 20.56 15.77
CA ALA A 99 -9.02 20.42 16.59
C ALA A 99 -8.70 19.71 17.92
N ALA A 100 -7.94 18.62 17.89
CA ALA A 100 -7.56 17.87 19.09
C ALA A 100 -6.78 18.72 20.12
N ASP A 101 -5.96 19.69 19.66
CA ASP A 101 -5.21 20.60 20.54
C ASP A 101 -6.12 21.54 21.35
N LEU A 102 -7.37 21.74 20.94
CA LEU A 102 -8.35 22.58 21.65
C LEU A 102 -8.99 21.84 22.83
N TYR A 103 -8.85 20.52 22.93
CA TYR A 103 -9.47 19.71 23.97
C TYR A 103 -8.48 19.35 25.08
N PRO A 104 -8.85 19.46 26.37
CA PRO A 104 -7.96 19.18 27.48
C PRO A 104 -7.57 17.70 27.55
N GLY A 105 -6.35 17.44 28.01
CA GLY A 105 -5.81 16.11 28.23
C GLY A 105 -4.93 15.61 27.11
N ASN A 106 -3.72 15.14 27.44
CA ASN A 106 -2.69 14.67 26.50
C ASN A 106 -2.83 13.19 26.14
N ALA A 107 -3.73 12.44 26.79
CA ALA A 107 -3.93 11.03 26.48
C ALA A 107 -4.68 10.87 25.15
N LYS A 108 -4.01 10.29 24.17
CA LYS A 108 -4.63 9.88 22.92
C LYS A 108 -5.42 8.59 23.17
N THR A 109 -6.73 8.64 22.92
CA THR A 109 -7.62 7.47 22.97
C THR A 109 -8.58 7.54 21.78
N ASP A 110 -8.94 6.40 21.25
CA ASP A 110 -9.87 6.28 20.11
C ASP A 110 -11.22 6.96 20.44
N ALA A 111 -11.69 6.87 21.68
CA ALA A 111 -12.90 7.55 22.15
C ALA A 111 -12.78 9.09 22.10
N LYS A 112 -11.62 9.63 22.47
CA LYS A 112 -11.36 11.07 22.39
C LYS A 112 -11.27 11.51 20.93
N ASP A 113 -10.60 10.74 20.10
CA ASP A 113 -10.43 11.06 18.69
C ASP A 113 -11.78 11.02 17.96
N ALA A 114 -12.63 10.02 18.19
CA ALA A 114 -14.00 9.96 17.66
C ALA A 114 -14.87 11.14 18.13
N PHE A 115 -14.76 11.53 19.39
CA PHE A 115 -15.46 12.71 19.93
C PHE A 115 -15.00 14.00 19.25
N VAL A 116 -13.69 14.21 19.12
CA VAL A 116 -13.12 15.40 18.46
C VAL A 116 -13.55 15.48 16.99
N ILE A 117 -13.62 14.34 16.28
CA ILE A 117 -14.12 14.28 14.91
C ILE A 117 -15.59 14.74 14.85
N ALA A 118 -16.46 14.22 15.73
CA ALA A 118 -17.86 14.58 15.76
C ALA A 118 -18.08 16.05 16.11
N ASP A 119 -17.40 16.56 17.14
CA ASP A 119 -17.59 17.93 17.62
C ASP A 119 -16.97 18.97 16.68
N ALA A 120 -15.82 18.68 16.07
CA ALA A 120 -15.26 19.51 15.00
C ALA A 120 -16.20 19.61 13.80
N ALA A 121 -16.85 18.52 13.43
CA ALA A 121 -17.82 18.52 12.34
C ALA A 121 -19.06 19.37 12.66
N ARG A 122 -19.53 19.31 13.89
CA ARG A 122 -20.69 20.09 14.37
C ARG A 122 -20.37 21.57 14.48
N THR A 123 -19.20 21.93 15.01
CA THR A 123 -18.84 23.32 15.36
C THR A 123 -18.06 24.05 14.27
N MET A 124 -17.35 23.31 13.40
CA MET A 124 -16.47 23.84 12.35
C MET A 124 -16.73 23.14 11.00
N PRO A 125 -17.97 23.17 10.46
CA PRO A 125 -18.32 22.43 9.24
C PRO A 125 -17.47 22.82 8.02
N HIS A 126 -16.94 24.04 7.98
CA HIS A 126 -16.04 24.51 6.92
C HIS A 126 -14.70 23.75 6.85
N THR A 127 -14.33 22.99 7.89
CA THR A 127 -13.11 22.16 7.90
C THR A 127 -13.33 20.79 7.23
N LEU A 128 -14.58 20.41 7.01
CA LEU A 128 -14.95 19.15 6.42
C LEU A 128 -14.78 19.17 4.89
N ARG A 129 -14.60 17.98 4.33
CA ARG A 129 -14.66 17.73 2.89
C ARG A 129 -15.66 16.63 2.61
N ARG A 130 -16.40 16.77 1.53
CA ARG A 130 -17.28 15.69 1.04
C ARG A 130 -16.43 14.52 0.53
N VAL A 131 -16.93 13.32 0.78
CA VAL A 131 -16.40 12.10 0.16
C VAL A 131 -17.25 11.87 -1.10
N ASP A 132 -16.74 12.30 -2.26
CA ASP A 132 -17.49 12.21 -3.51
C ASP A 132 -17.45 10.80 -4.12
N ALA A 133 -18.51 10.41 -4.86
CA ALA A 133 -18.58 9.12 -5.56
C ALA A 133 -17.45 8.93 -6.61
N GLY A 134 -16.88 10.02 -7.13
CA GLY A 134 -15.69 9.97 -8.00
C GLY A 134 -14.40 9.53 -7.32
N GLU A 135 -14.36 9.45 -5.99
CA GLU A 135 -13.20 8.93 -5.24
C GLU A 135 -13.12 7.41 -5.27
N GLU A 136 -14.18 6.70 -5.66
CA GLU A 136 -14.15 5.22 -5.77
C GLU A 136 -13.18 4.76 -6.86
N THR A 137 -13.27 5.33 -8.07
CA THR A 137 -12.31 5.07 -9.15
C THR A 137 -10.90 5.52 -8.77
N LEU A 138 -10.75 6.60 -8.02
CA LEU A 138 -9.46 7.05 -7.53
C LEU A 138 -8.91 6.15 -6.43
N ALA A 139 -9.78 5.58 -5.58
CA ALA A 139 -9.40 4.60 -4.56
C ALA A 139 -8.92 3.30 -5.21
N GLU A 140 -9.63 2.79 -6.22
CA GLU A 140 -9.21 1.64 -7.01
C GLU A 140 -7.85 1.88 -7.67
N LEU A 141 -7.67 3.03 -8.31
CA LEU A 141 -6.40 3.39 -8.92
C LEU A 141 -5.26 3.45 -7.89
N LYS A 142 -5.49 3.99 -6.70
CA LYS A 142 -4.49 4.04 -5.62
C LYS A 142 -4.08 2.64 -5.14
N VAL A 143 -5.02 1.70 -5.04
CA VAL A 143 -4.72 0.30 -4.69
C VAL A 143 -3.84 -0.34 -5.76
N LEU A 144 -4.17 -0.14 -7.05
CA LEU A 144 -3.40 -0.70 -8.16
C LEU A 144 -1.99 -0.09 -8.25
N VAL A 145 -1.88 1.23 -8.10
CA VAL A 145 -0.57 1.94 -8.10
C VAL A 145 0.26 1.51 -6.89
N GLY A 146 -0.34 1.42 -5.69
CA GLY A 146 0.37 0.96 -4.50
C GLY A 146 0.90 -0.47 -4.66
N PHE A 147 0.11 -1.36 -5.25
CA PHE A 147 0.54 -2.73 -5.54
C PHE A 147 1.68 -2.78 -6.58
N ASP A 148 1.60 -1.94 -7.64
CA ASP A 148 2.67 -1.83 -8.64
C ASP A 148 3.99 -1.33 -8.02
N GLU A 149 3.92 -0.32 -7.15
CA GLU A 149 5.07 0.20 -6.40
C GLU A 149 5.68 -0.86 -5.47
N ASP A 150 4.87 -1.66 -4.78
CA ASP A 150 5.32 -2.75 -3.91
C ASP A 150 6.04 -3.84 -4.72
N LEU A 151 5.48 -4.24 -5.87
CA LEU A 151 6.12 -5.20 -6.77
C LEU A 151 7.45 -4.67 -7.33
N ALA A 152 7.52 -3.41 -7.72
CA ALA A 152 8.75 -2.79 -8.21
C ALA A 152 9.83 -2.74 -7.11
N ALA A 153 9.44 -2.41 -5.87
CA ALA A 153 10.33 -2.43 -4.72
C ALA A 153 10.83 -3.84 -4.40
N GLU A 154 9.98 -4.85 -4.51
CA GLU A 154 10.35 -6.25 -4.29
C GLU A 154 11.31 -6.75 -5.37
N ALA A 155 11.05 -6.49 -6.65
CA ALA A 155 11.95 -6.81 -7.75
C ALA A 155 13.33 -6.17 -7.56
N THR A 156 13.37 -4.92 -7.07
CA THR A 156 14.61 -4.22 -6.75
C THR A 156 15.37 -4.89 -5.59
N ARG A 157 14.66 -5.29 -4.52
CA ARG A 157 15.28 -6.01 -3.39
C ARG A 157 15.88 -7.35 -3.82
N LEU A 158 15.15 -8.12 -4.65
CA LEU A 158 15.62 -9.40 -5.16
C LEU A 158 16.83 -9.24 -6.09
N SER A 159 16.79 -8.29 -7.01
CA SER A 159 17.92 -7.95 -7.88
C SER A 159 19.17 -7.59 -7.07
N ASN A 160 19.02 -6.75 -6.04
CA ASN A 160 20.14 -6.38 -5.17
C ASN A 160 20.67 -7.55 -4.33
N ARG A 161 19.81 -8.51 -3.95
CA ARG A 161 20.24 -9.75 -3.29
C ARG A 161 21.08 -10.60 -4.21
N ILE A 162 20.63 -10.85 -5.45
CA ILE A 162 21.38 -11.62 -6.46
C ILE A 162 22.71 -10.94 -6.78
N ARG A 163 22.71 -9.62 -6.98
CA ARG A 163 23.95 -8.86 -7.23
C ARG A 163 24.96 -9.00 -6.11
N ARG A 164 24.52 -8.90 -4.84
CA ARG A 164 25.41 -9.11 -3.68
C ARG A 164 26.03 -10.50 -3.66
N LEU A 165 25.24 -11.54 -3.95
CA LEU A 165 25.75 -12.91 -4.03
C LEU A 165 26.77 -13.04 -5.16
N LEU A 166 26.46 -12.55 -6.36
CA LEU A 166 27.37 -12.56 -7.50
C LEU A 166 28.65 -11.76 -7.22
N THR A 167 28.54 -10.58 -6.62
CA THR A 167 29.71 -9.77 -6.20
C THR A 167 30.62 -10.54 -5.26
N GLN A 168 30.04 -11.31 -4.32
CA GLN A 168 30.81 -12.09 -3.35
C GLN A 168 31.56 -13.26 -4.00
N ILE A 169 30.93 -13.97 -4.96
CA ILE A 169 31.46 -15.21 -5.51
C ILE A 169 32.16 -15.03 -6.87
N HIS A 170 31.70 -14.08 -7.68
CA HIS A 170 32.22 -13.86 -9.04
C HIS A 170 31.97 -12.42 -9.54
N PRO A 171 32.77 -11.44 -9.08
CA PRO A 171 32.59 -10.02 -9.43
C PRO A 171 32.58 -9.72 -10.94
N ALA A 172 33.39 -10.43 -11.72
CA ALA A 172 33.41 -10.25 -13.17
C ALA A 172 32.05 -10.60 -13.81
N LEU A 173 31.44 -11.69 -13.37
CA LEU A 173 30.12 -12.11 -13.85
C LEU A 173 29.01 -11.14 -13.37
N GLU A 174 29.13 -10.60 -12.15
CA GLU A 174 28.19 -9.58 -11.64
C GLU A 174 28.15 -8.35 -12.58
N ARG A 175 29.32 -7.86 -13.02
CA ARG A 175 29.38 -6.71 -13.94
C ARG A 175 28.61 -6.91 -15.23
N VAL A 176 28.46 -8.16 -15.69
CA VAL A 176 27.80 -8.53 -16.96
C VAL A 176 26.31 -8.86 -16.73
N VAL A 177 26.03 -9.70 -15.75
CA VAL A 177 24.67 -10.23 -15.48
C VAL A 177 23.88 -9.28 -14.55
N GLY A 178 24.51 -8.69 -13.56
CA GLY A 178 23.86 -7.83 -12.56
C GLY A 178 23.02 -6.70 -13.15
N PRO A 179 23.52 -5.90 -14.10
CA PRO A 179 22.73 -4.85 -14.75
C PRO A 179 21.56 -5.36 -15.59
N ARG A 180 21.50 -6.66 -15.87
CA ARG A 180 20.46 -7.30 -16.70
C ARG A 180 19.45 -8.13 -15.92
N LEU A 181 19.52 -8.14 -14.59
CA LEU A 181 18.61 -8.91 -13.72
C LEU A 181 17.15 -8.48 -13.81
N ASN A 182 16.86 -7.30 -14.32
CA ASN A 182 15.51 -6.81 -14.63
C ASN A 182 15.09 -7.11 -16.08
N THR A 183 15.87 -7.88 -16.85
CA THR A 183 15.57 -8.26 -18.22
C THR A 183 15.25 -9.75 -18.33
N LYS A 184 14.42 -10.12 -19.30
CA LYS A 184 14.11 -11.53 -19.60
C LYS A 184 15.37 -12.39 -19.80
N GLN A 185 16.41 -11.85 -20.44
CA GLN A 185 17.66 -12.56 -20.69
C GLN A 185 18.43 -12.82 -19.38
N GLY A 186 18.60 -11.81 -18.54
CA GLY A 186 19.32 -11.94 -17.28
C GLY A 186 18.64 -12.92 -16.32
N LEU A 187 17.30 -12.82 -16.21
CA LEU A 187 16.50 -13.74 -15.40
C LEU A 187 16.60 -15.17 -15.91
N ALA A 188 16.46 -15.41 -17.22
CA ALA A 188 16.54 -16.75 -17.82
C ALA A 188 17.91 -17.42 -17.62
N VAL A 189 18.99 -16.63 -17.63
CA VAL A 189 20.34 -17.16 -17.38
C VAL A 189 20.47 -17.64 -15.93
N ILE A 190 20.04 -16.85 -14.95
CA ILE A 190 20.07 -17.26 -13.53
C ILE A 190 19.13 -18.43 -13.27
N GLU A 191 17.92 -18.41 -13.82
CA GLU A 191 16.91 -19.46 -13.62
C GLU A 191 17.36 -20.82 -14.18
N GLN A 192 17.88 -20.84 -15.41
CA GLN A 192 18.16 -22.09 -16.13
C GLN A 192 19.60 -22.61 -15.97
N LEU A 193 20.54 -21.72 -15.66
CA LEU A 193 21.96 -22.06 -15.54
C LEU A 193 22.52 -21.83 -14.14
N GLY A 194 21.77 -21.13 -13.27
CA GLY A 194 22.18 -20.85 -11.90
C GLY A 194 23.34 -19.85 -11.83
N GLY A 195 24.39 -20.21 -11.08
CA GLY A 195 25.56 -19.37 -10.86
C GLY A 195 26.74 -19.63 -11.80
N PRO A 196 27.93 -19.13 -11.44
CA PRO A 196 29.15 -19.25 -12.27
C PRO A 196 29.48 -20.67 -12.73
N HIS A 197 29.37 -21.67 -11.86
CA HIS A 197 29.67 -23.07 -12.23
C HIS A 197 28.70 -23.62 -13.28
N GLY A 198 27.39 -23.38 -13.07
CA GLY A 198 26.38 -23.84 -14.01
C GLY A 198 26.48 -23.17 -15.39
N MET A 199 26.83 -21.88 -15.38
CA MET A 199 27.08 -21.14 -16.63
C MET A 199 28.37 -21.61 -17.32
N ALA A 200 29.44 -21.88 -16.58
CA ALA A 200 30.69 -22.40 -17.09
C ALA A 200 30.58 -23.85 -17.63
N ALA A 201 29.77 -24.69 -16.98
CA ALA A 201 29.46 -26.03 -17.41
C ALA A 201 28.57 -26.09 -18.66
N ALA A 202 27.81 -25.01 -18.93
CA ALA A 202 26.99 -24.94 -20.11
C ALA A 202 27.83 -24.71 -21.36
N SER A 203 27.57 -25.50 -22.45
CA SER A 203 28.17 -25.19 -23.74
C SER A 203 27.78 -23.80 -24.24
N LYS A 204 28.66 -23.15 -25.00
CA LYS A 204 28.36 -21.84 -25.62
C LYS A 204 27.03 -21.83 -26.39
N SER A 205 26.74 -22.95 -27.08
CA SER A 205 25.48 -23.15 -27.82
C SER A 205 24.26 -23.22 -26.88
N LYS A 206 24.40 -23.86 -25.68
CA LYS A 206 23.33 -23.91 -24.68
C LYS A 206 23.08 -22.55 -24.08
N LEU A 207 24.12 -21.83 -23.69
CA LEU A 207 24.05 -20.47 -23.16
C LEU A 207 23.35 -19.54 -24.16
N LEU A 208 23.81 -19.52 -25.40
CA LEU A 208 23.20 -18.71 -26.48
C LEU A 208 21.71 -19.06 -26.68
N ARG A 209 21.36 -20.35 -26.68
CA ARG A 209 19.98 -20.81 -26.84
C ARG A 209 19.07 -20.32 -25.71
N VAL A 210 19.52 -20.38 -24.47
CA VAL A 210 18.77 -19.87 -23.30
C VAL A 210 18.49 -18.39 -23.48
N ILE A 211 19.52 -17.61 -23.80
CA ILE A 211 19.40 -16.15 -23.96
C ILE A 211 18.50 -15.78 -25.13
N THR A 212 18.67 -16.45 -26.28
CA THR A 212 17.88 -16.19 -27.50
C THR A 212 16.42 -16.55 -27.33
N LYS A 213 16.11 -17.66 -26.62
CA LYS A 213 14.74 -18.07 -26.30
C LYS A 213 14.03 -17.04 -25.40
N ALA A 214 14.76 -16.45 -24.47
CA ALA A 214 14.21 -15.42 -23.58
C ALA A 214 13.98 -14.09 -24.31
N TYR A 215 14.95 -13.64 -25.11
CA TYR A 215 14.84 -12.47 -25.98
C TYR A 215 15.98 -12.47 -27.01
N PRO A 216 15.72 -12.50 -28.34
CA PRO A 216 16.73 -12.70 -29.35
C PRO A 216 17.68 -11.52 -29.59
N ARG A 217 17.21 -10.28 -29.28
CA ARG A 217 18.02 -9.07 -29.55
C ARG A 217 19.27 -9.06 -28.67
N ASN A 218 20.44 -8.84 -29.28
CA ASN A 218 21.74 -8.79 -28.60
C ASN A 218 22.13 -10.08 -27.85
N ALA A 219 21.48 -11.22 -28.13
CA ALA A 219 21.72 -12.49 -27.44
C ALA A 219 23.16 -12.97 -27.58
N GLN A 220 23.75 -12.88 -28.78
CA GLN A 220 25.13 -13.28 -29.04
C GLN A 220 26.13 -12.45 -28.22
N ALA A 221 25.97 -11.10 -28.24
CA ALA A 221 26.87 -10.22 -27.51
C ALA A 221 26.78 -10.46 -25.98
N PHE A 222 25.60 -10.78 -25.47
CA PHE A 222 25.43 -11.10 -24.04
C PHE A 222 26.07 -12.47 -23.70
N ALA A 223 25.91 -13.49 -24.55
CA ALA A 223 26.53 -14.78 -24.35
C ALA A 223 28.07 -14.67 -24.37
N ASP A 224 28.60 -13.89 -25.28
CA ASP A 224 30.06 -13.68 -25.41
C ASP A 224 30.59 -12.92 -24.17
N ALA A 225 29.86 -11.89 -23.68
CA ALA A 225 30.23 -11.16 -22.48
C ALA A 225 30.25 -12.07 -21.22
N ILE A 226 29.26 -12.96 -21.08
CA ILE A 226 29.24 -13.95 -19.96
C ILE A 226 30.44 -14.89 -20.08
N THR A 227 30.73 -15.41 -21.30
CA THR A 227 31.85 -16.33 -21.52
C THR A 227 33.18 -15.66 -21.19
N THR A 228 33.36 -14.40 -21.57
CA THR A 228 34.56 -13.62 -21.26
C THR A 228 34.68 -13.42 -19.75
N ALA A 229 33.59 -12.99 -19.07
CA ALA A 229 33.59 -12.78 -17.64
C ALA A 229 33.92 -14.04 -16.84
N LEU A 230 33.41 -15.20 -17.26
CA LEU A 230 33.75 -16.49 -16.65
C LEU A 230 35.24 -16.83 -16.76
N GLY A 231 35.88 -16.40 -17.85
CA GLY A 231 37.34 -16.60 -18.06
C GLY A 231 38.21 -15.65 -17.23
N GLU A 232 37.68 -14.52 -16.76
CA GLU A 232 38.41 -13.54 -15.93
C GLU A 232 38.69 -14.05 -14.49
N GLN A 233 37.93 -15.03 -14.02
CA GLN A 233 38.09 -15.57 -12.66
C GLN A 233 38.13 -17.10 -12.68
N THR A 234 39.28 -17.66 -12.37
CA THR A 234 39.51 -19.11 -12.29
C THR A 234 39.51 -19.61 -10.84
N VAL A 235 39.64 -18.69 -9.87
CA VAL A 235 39.66 -19.01 -8.44
C VAL A 235 38.22 -19.12 -7.91
N ILE A 236 37.94 -20.24 -7.25
CA ILE A 236 36.66 -20.48 -6.60
C ILE A 236 36.68 -19.89 -5.19
N VAL A 237 35.77 -18.99 -4.90
CA VAL A 237 35.63 -18.38 -3.56
C VAL A 237 34.90 -19.34 -2.63
N ALA A 238 35.31 -19.39 -1.36
CA ALA A 238 34.61 -20.18 -0.35
C ALA A 238 33.13 -19.74 -0.22
N GLY A 239 32.23 -20.73 -0.17
CA GLY A 239 30.79 -20.48 -0.11
C GLY A 239 30.09 -20.37 -1.48
N THR A 240 30.82 -20.44 -2.62
CA THR A 240 30.24 -20.37 -3.97
C THR A 240 29.13 -21.40 -4.16
N ALA A 241 29.33 -22.66 -3.76
CA ALA A 241 28.30 -23.70 -3.93
C ALA A 241 26.99 -23.39 -3.19
N ALA A 242 27.07 -22.85 -1.99
CA ALA A 242 25.87 -22.45 -1.23
C ALA A 242 25.19 -21.23 -1.87
N ALA A 243 25.97 -20.24 -2.30
CA ALA A 243 25.42 -19.06 -2.97
C ALA A 243 24.70 -19.43 -4.27
N GLU A 244 25.25 -20.34 -5.06
CA GLU A 244 24.64 -20.82 -6.31
C GLU A 244 23.31 -21.54 -6.11
N GLN A 245 23.13 -22.26 -5.01
CA GLN A 245 21.84 -22.87 -4.67
C GLN A 245 20.76 -21.82 -4.35
N VAL A 246 21.15 -20.69 -3.79
CA VAL A 246 20.22 -19.62 -3.40
C VAL A 246 19.87 -18.68 -4.57
N LEU A 247 20.73 -18.56 -5.59
CA LEU A 247 20.50 -17.66 -6.73
C LEU A 247 19.18 -17.91 -7.44
N PRO A 248 18.85 -19.14 -7.91
CA PRO A 248 17.57 -19.42 -8.57
C PRO A 248 16.37 -19.27 -7.63
N LEU A 249 16.53 -19.64 -6.33
CA LEU A 249 15.47 -19.50 -5.34
C LEU A 249 15.07 -18.03 -5.10
N SER A 250 15.98 -17.10 -5.34
CA SER A 250 15.72 -15.66 -5.24
C SER A 250 14.84 -15.12 -6.39
N LEU A 251 14.44 -15.94 -7.35
CA LEU A 251 13.55 -15.59 -8.47
C LEU A 251 12.12 -16.14 -8.29
N ILE A 252 11.86 -16.97 -7.28
CA ILE A 252 10.60 -17.74 -7.12
C ILE A 252 9.60 -17.03 -6.20
N HIS A 253 9.89 -15.84 -5.72
CA HIS A 253 8.98 -15.08 -4.82
C HIS A 253 8.33 -13.92 -5.53
#